data_37528864dd42cc5c4c734b4ab3a6fb4a
#
_entry.id   37528864dd42cc5c4c734b4ab3a6fb4a
#
_cell.length_a   1.000
_cell.length_b   1.000
_cell.length_c   1.000
_cell.angle_alpha   90.00
_cell.angle_beta   90.00
_cell.angle_gamma   90.00
#
_symmetry.space_group_name_H-M   'P 1'
#
loop_
_entity.id
_entity.type
_entity.pdbx_description
1 polymer ?
#
loop_
_entity_poly.entity_id
_entity_poly.type
_entity_poly.pdbx_seq_one_letter_code
_entity_poly.pdbx_strand_id
1 'polypeptide(L)'
;LRVNAGHSALDLPTGSLALKFTRRTFINGAMLGAGAIFASSSFAKVAPESVVKPAPTKDGKSTLTPDEALALLVEGNHAFLRDELRVPDLSAARRLSLAAGQAPFCAYVTCSDSRVPPELLFGRGLGELFIIRNAGNTVDTVAMGSIEYAVAELGVPLVVVLGHEACGAVKAAMSVVEKNARFPGAIDNMIEPIIPAVLEARSQPGDPIENAVKQNVRRVVEVLRKESDPIMLRPQQENRLKVIGAYYHLDSGRVDFFDRV
;
A
#
# COMPACT_ATOMS: atom_id res chain seq x y z
N LEU A 1 3.63 -41.63 -34.76
CA LEU A 1 2.52 -40.72 -35.12
C LEU A 1 3.08 -39.30 -35.27
N ARG A 2 3.17 -38.85 -36.52
CA ARG A 2 3.58 -37.46 -36.85
C ARG A 2 2.36 -36.54 -36.67
N VAL A 3 2.53 -35.42 -35.98
CA VAL A 3 1.54 -34.34 -35.90
C VAL A 3 2.07 -33.14 -36.69
N ASN A 4 1.35 -32.78 -37.73
CA ASN A 4 1.59 -31.64 -38.60
C ASN A 4 1.31 -30.32 -37.83
N ALA A 5 2.27 -29.41 -37.84
CA ALA A 5 2.10 -28.03 -37.43
C ALA A 5 1.64 -27.19 -38.62
N GLY A 6 0.39 -26.77 -38.62
CA GLY A 6 -0.12 -25.75 -39.53
C GLY A 6 0.06 -24.36 -38.95
N HIS A 7 0.96 -23.57 -39.54
CA HIS A 7 1.08 -22.11 -39.26
C HIS A 7 0.15 -21.39 -40.21
N SER A 8 -0.86 -20.71 -39.70
CA SER A 8 -1.57 -19.67 -40.44
C SER A 8 -1.07 -18.32 -39.93
N ALA A 9 -0.31 -17.63 -40.78
CA ALA A 9 0.09 -16.25 -40.57
C ALA A 9 -1.13 -15.35 -40.87
N LEU A 10 -1.48 -14.52 -39.87
CA LEU A 10 -2.43 -13.39 -40.07
C LEU A 10 -1.65 -12.20 -40.60
N ASP A 11 -1.86 -11.88 -41.86
CA ASP A 11 -1.38 -10.64 -42.52
C ASP A 11 -2.10 -9.42 -41.92
N LEU A 12 -1.35 -8.56 -41.24
CA LEU A 12 -1.80 -7.22 -40.87
C LEU A 12 -1.33 -6.22 -41.91
N PRO A 13 -2.20 -5.31 -42.40
CA PRO A 13 -1.81 -4.30 -43.39
C PRO A 13 -0.93 -3.23 -42.73
N THR A 14 0.29 -3.10 -43.23
CA THR A 14 1.22 -2.00 -42.91
C THR A 14 0.83 -0.74 -43.67
N GLY A 15 0.00 0.09 -43.04
CA GLY A 15 -0.26 1.45 -43.49
C GLY A 15 0.60 2.45 -42.71
N SER A 16 1.80 2.73 -43.19
CA SER A 16 2.66 3.78 -42.63
C SER A 16 2.23 5.13 -43.17
N LEU A 17 1.51 5.94 -42.39
CA LEU A 17 1.35 7.38 -42.62
C LEU A 17 2.50 8.13 -41.97
N ALA A 18 3.62 8.26 -42.67
CA ALA A 18 4.72 9.12 -42.25
C ALA A 18 4.38 10.58 -42.56
N LEU A 19 3.96 11.33 -41.53
CA LEU A 19 3.89 12.80 -41.60
C LEU A 19 5.32 13.36 -41.55
N LYS A 20 5.83 13.70 -42.77
CA LYS A 20 7.09 14.44 -42.89
C LYS A 20 6.85 15.92 -42.54
N PHE A 21 7.21 16.34 -41.33
CA PHE A 21 7.36 17.76 -41.03
C PHE A 21 8.68 18.26 -41.55
N THR A 22 8.65 19.01 -42.67
CA THR A 22 9.80 19.74 -43.17
C THR A 22 9.91 21.09 -42.45
N ARG A 23 11.09 21.32 -41.85
CA ARG A 23 11.49 22.55 -41.13
C ARG A 23 11.73 23.75 -42.08
N ARG A 24 10.90 24.05 -43.04
CA ARG A 24 11.05 25.25 -43.87
C ARG A 24 9.69 25.73 -44.38
N THR A 25 8.98 26.49 -43.57
CA THR A 25 8.00 27.49 -44.04
C THR A 25 7.43 28.24 -42.80
N PHE A 26 8.19 29.10 -42.19
CA PHE A 26 7.67 30.17 -41.32
C PHE A 26 8.70 31.33 -41.24
N ILE A 27 8.91 31.97 -42.35
CA ILE A 27 9.42 33.34 -42.38
C ILE A 27 8.75 33.98 -43.59
N ASN A 28 7.74 34.77 -43.36
CA ASN A 28 7.34 36.03 -43.98
C ASN A 28 5.82 36.22 -43.87
N GLY A 29 5.44 37.16 -43.04
CA GLY A 29 4.04 37.60 -42.90
C GLY A 29 3.88 38.59 -41.74
N ALA A 30 4.23 39.85 -42.01
CA ALA A 30 3.65 41.09 -41.47
C ALA A 30 3.38 41.25 -39.97
N MET A 31 4.08 42.18 -39.38
CA MET A 31 3.69 43.00 -38.22
C MET A 31 2.25 43.44 -38.28
N LEU A 32 1.50 43.16 -37.20
CA LEU A 32 0.49 44.06 -36.62
C LEU A 32 0.21 43.61 -35.19
N GLY A 33 0.28 44.54 -34.26
CA GLY A 33 0.37 44.32 -32.83
C GLY A 33 -0.83 43.61 -32.21
N ALA A 34 -0.51 42.64 -31.36
CA ALA A 34 -1.32 42.22 -30.24
C ALA A 34 -0.35 41.73 -29.15
N GLY A 35 -0.37 42.37 -28.00
CA GLY A 35 0.46 42.01 -26.89
C GLY A 35 0.27 40.55 -26.49
N ALA A 36 1.26 39.73 -26.76
CA ALA A 36 1.32 38.37 -26.24
C ALA A 36 1.53 38.45 -24.74
N ILE A 37 0.46 38.25 -23.99
CA ILE A 37 0.58 37.91 -22.55
C ILE A 37 1.23 36.53 -22.51
N PHE A 38 2.55 36.52 -22.36
CA PHE A 38 3.25 35.31 -21.91
C PHE A 38 2.75 35.03 -20.51
N ALA A 39 1.73 34.20 -20.40
CA ALA A 39 1.45 33.52 -19.13
C ALA A 39 2.68 32.66 -18.84
N SER A 40 3.61 33.21 -18.05
CA SER A 40 4.66 32.45 -17.41
C SER A 40 3.94 31.42 -16.56
N SER A 41 3.84 30.18 -17.03
CA SER A 41 3.49 29.04 -16.21
C SER A 41 4.62 28.92 -15.18
N SER A 42 4.47 29.61 -14.06
CA SER A 42 5.28 29.42 -12.87
C SER A 42 5.03 27.97 -12.46
N PHE A 43 5.93 27.07 -12.85
CA PHE A 43 6.03 25.80 -12.13
C PHE A 43 6.30 26.18 -10.69
N ALA A 44 5.28 26.06 -9.84
CA ALA A 44 5.41 26.26 -8.42
C ALA A 44 6.54 25.32 -7.97
N LYS A 45 7.71 25.88 -7.65
CA LYS A 45 8.76 25.13 -6.96
C LYS A 45 8.13 24.67 -5.66
N VAL A 46 7.99 23.36 -5.49
CA VAL A 46 7.60 22.78 -4.20
C VAL A 46 8.52 23.38 -3.15
N ALA A 47 7.94 24.03 -2.17
CA ALA A 47 8.73 24.68 -1.11
C ALA A 47 9.56 23.59 -0.40
N PRO A 48 10.84 23.86 -0.07
CA PRO A 48 11.71 22.87 0.60
C PRO A 48 11.16 22.40 1.96
N GLU A 49 10.25 23.15 2.57
CA GLU A 49 9.57 22.81 3.82
C GLU A 49 8.53 21.67 3.67
N SER A 50 8.13 21.33 2.44
CA SER A 50 7.19 20.24 2.17
C SER A 50 7.84 18.85 2.07
N VAL A 51 9.18 18.79 2.06
CA VAL A 51 9.91 17.51 2.00
C VAL A 51 9.87 16.85 3.38
N VAL A 52 9.25 15.69 3.46
CA VAL A 52 9.19 14.90 4.69
C VAL A 52 10.57 14.34 5.00
N LYS A 53 11.05 14.63 6.21
CA LYS A 53 12.31 14.03 6.69
C LYS A 53 12.10 12.53 6.93
N PRO A 54 13.01 11.67 6.46
CA PRO A 54 12.96 10.25 6.79
C PRO A 54 12.99 10.00 8.30
N ALA A 55 12.37 8.90 8.72
CA ALA A 55 12.41 8.46 10.12
C ALA A 55 13.87 8.24 10.59
N PRO A 56 14.18 8.54 11.86
CA PRO A 56 15.54 8.42 12.37
C PRO A 56 15.99 6.95 12.43
N THR A 57 17.25 6.73 12.05
CA THR A 57 17.85 5.40 12.01
C THR A 57 19.24 5.40 12.61
N LYS A 58 19.65 4.26 13.19
CA LYS A 58 21.01 4.02 13.67
C LYS A 58 21.38 2.56 13.39
N ASP A 59 22.60 2.34 12.92
CA ASP A 59 23.13 0.99 12.65
C ASP A 59 22.20 0.14 11.75
N GLY A 60 21.56 0.78 10.74
CA GLY A 60 20.67 0.11 9.79
C GLY A 60 19.29 -0.25 10.35
N LYS A 61 18.91 0.25 11.51
CA LYS A 61 17.60 0.01 12.15
C LYS A 61 16.90 1.32 12.52
N SER A 62 15.57 1.29 12.61
CA SER A 62 14.80 2.42 13.16
C SER A 62 15.15 2.61 14.64
N THR A 63 15.23 3.88 15.08
CA THR A 63 15.42 4.22 16.49
C THR A 63 14.11 4.60 17.19
N LEU A 64 13.00 4.54 16.48
CA LEU A 64 11.68 4.87 17.02
C LEU A 64 11.20 3.78 17.99
N THR A 65 10.52 4.22 19.03
CA THR A 65 9.67 3.35 19.83
C THR A 65 8.40 2.97 19.05
N PRO A 66 7.68 1.90 19.45
CA PRO A 66 6.40 1.55 18.81
C PRO A 66 5.38 2.69 18.77
N ASP A 67 5.32 3.50 19.83
CA ASP A 67 4.38 4.63 19.93
C ASP A 67 4.77 5.81 19.03
N GLU A 68 6.07 6.12 18.93
CA GLU A 68 6.58 7.12 17.99
C GLU A 68 6.35 6.69 16.54
N ALA A 69 6.56 5.41 16.22
CA ALA A 69 6.27 4.86 14.90
C ALA A 69 4.79 5.00 14.53
N LEU A 70 3.88 4.69 15.48
CA LEU A 70 2.45 4.90 15.29
C LEU A 70 2.11 6.39 15.12
N ALA A 71 2.71 7.27 15.94
CA ALA A 71 2.47 8.71 15.85
C ALA A 71 2.82 9.26 14.46
N LEU A 72 3.91 8.79 13.84
CA LEU A 72 4.28 9.18 12.48
C LEU A 72 3.24 8.76 11.43
N LEU A 73 2.61 7.59 11.58
CA LEU A 73 1.53 7.15 10.68
C LEU A 73 0.26 8.00 10.89
N VAL A 74 -0.11 8.25 12.14
CA VAL A 74 -1.27 9.11 12.48
C VAL A 74 -1.09 10.51 11.92
N GLU A 75 0.07 11.12 12.12
CA GLU A 75 0.40 12.45 11.59
C GLU A 75 0.35 12.47 10.05
N GLY A 76 0.92 11.44 9.40
CA GLY A 76 0.90 11.30 7.95
C GLY A 76 -0.52 11.22 7.39
N ASN A 77 -1.39 10.41 8.01
CA ASN A 77 -2.78 10.32 7.59
C ASN A 77 -3.56 11.62 7.85
N HIS A 78 -3.32 12.32 8.97
CA HIS A 78 -3.93 13.63 9.20
C HIS A 78 -3.53 14.65 8.12
N ALA A 79 -2.28 14.65 7.66
CA ALA A 79 -1.87 15.51 6.55
C ALA A 79 -2.55 15.12 5.24
N PHE A 80 -2.69 13.82 4.97
CA PHE A 80 -3.44 13.31 3.81
C PHE A 80 -4.90 13.80 3.82
N LEU A 81 -5.57 13.77 4.97
CA LEU A 81 -6.95 14.25 5.13
C LEU A 81 -7.12 15.77 4.92
N ARG A 82 -6.06 16.53 5.07
CA ARG A 82 -6.07 17.99 4.85
C ARG A 82 -5.55 18.40 3.48
N ASP A 83 -5.38 17.43 2.55
CA ASP A 83 -4.77 17.64 1.24
C ASP A 83 -3.39 18.34 1.32
N GLU A 84 -2.67 18.14 2.41
CA GLU A 84 -1.33 18.68 2.58
C GLU A 84 -0.34 17.87 1.74
N LEU A 85 0.34 18.57 0.83
CA LEU A 85 1.33 17.94 -0.02
C LEU A 85 2.56 17.54 0.82
N ARG A 86 2.65 16.26 1.16
CA ARG A 86 3.85 15.65 1.74
C ARG A 86 4.66 14.98 0.65
N VAL A 87 5.80 15.54 0.34
CA VAL A 87 6.69 15.01 -0.69
C VAL A 87 7.80 14.21 -0.01
N PRO A 88 7.83 12.87 -0.13
CA PRO A 88 8.95 12.09 0.36
C PRO A 88 10.22 12.39 -0.46
N ASP A 89 11.38 12.23 0.16
CA ASP A 89 12.64 12.35 -0.56
C ASP A 89 12.84 11.17 -1.52
N LEU A 90 12.68 11.41 -2.80
CA LEU A 90 12.88 10.45 -3.89
C LEU A 90 14.15 10.73 -4.70
N SER A 91 15.03 11.59 -4.19
CA SER A 91 16.25 12.03 -4.87
C SER A 91 17.22 10.89 -5.20
N ALA A 92 18.15 11.15 -6.12
CA ALA A 92 19.24 10.21 -6.41
C ALA A 92 20.11 9.96 -5.16
N ALA A 93 20.34 10.98 -4.35
CA ALA A 93 21.08 10.86 -3.08
C ALA A 93 20.36 9.91 -2.11
N ARG A 94 19.03 10.04 -1.96
CA ARG A 94 18.24 9.13 -1.12
C ARG A 94 18.32 7.70 -1.63
N ARG A 95 18.12 7.47 -2.93
CA ARG A 95 18.25 6.12 -3.51
C ARG A 95 19.62 5.52 -3.29
N LEU A 96 20.67 6.30 -3.46
CA LEU A 96 22.05 5.85 -3.23
C LEU A 96 22.27 5.48 -1.75
N SER A 97 21.76 6.29 -0.81
CA SER A 97 21.89 6.01 0.63
C SER A 97 21.19 4.71 1.05
N LEU A 98 20.17 4.29 0.31
CA LEU A 98 19.40 3.07 0.56
C LEU A 98 19.94 1.84 -0.20
N ALA A 99 20.89 2.02 -1.13
CA ALA A 99 21.38 0.90 -1.95
C ALA A 99 22.07 -0.20 -1.11
N ALA A 100 22.65 0.15 0.03
CA ALA A 100 23.32 -0.79 0.93
C ALA A 100 22.38 -1.44 1.97
N GLY A 101 21.14 -0.94 2.15
CA GLY A 101 20.19 -1.47 3.12
C GLY A 101 18.98 -0.59 3.32
N GLN A 102 18.03 -1.10 4.11
CA GLN A 102 16.79 -0.42 4.48
C GLN A 102 16.61 -0.44 6.00
N ALA A 103 15.92 0.56 6.53
CA ALA A 103 15.61 0.65 7.96
C ALA A 103 14.16 1.11 8.16
N PRO A 104 13.18 0.27 7.79
CA PRO A 104 11.77 0.61 7.95
C PRO A 104 11.41 0.74 9.43
N PHE A 105 10.48 1.64 9.71
CA PHE A 105 9.94 1.78 11.07
C PHE A 105 8.61 1.04 11.27
N CYS A 106 8.02 0.51 10.19
CA CYS A 106 6.76 -0.22 10.25
C CYS A 106 6.74 -1.33 9.17
N ALA A 107 6.34 -2.54 9.58
CA ALA A 107 5.86 -3.56 8.67
C ALA A 107 4.34 -3.39 8.48
N TYR A 108 3.89 -3.34 7.23
CA TYR A 108 2.52 -2.98 6.90
C TYR A 108 1.85 -4.07 6.11
N VAL A 109 0.87 -4.74 6.72
CA VAL A 109 0.07 -5.80 6.10
C VAL A 109 -1.24 -5.20 5.60
N THR A 110 -1.47 -5.21 4.29
CA THR A 110 -2.68 -4.60 3.72
C THR A 110 -3.15 -5.29 2.44
N CYS A 111 -4.33 -4.88 1.98
CA CYS A 111 -4.89 -5.40 0.75
C CYS A 111 -4.10 -4.94 -0.50
N SER A 112 -4.12 -5.79 -1.54
CA SER A 112 -3.62 -5.44 -2.88
C SER A 112 -4.49 -4.43 -3.64
N ASP A 113 -5.61 -3.99 -3.07
CA ASP A 113 -6.51 -3.01 -3.68
C ASP A 113 -5.76 -1.73 -4.07
N SER A 114 -5.89 -1.33 -5.34
CA SER A 114 -5.13 -0.20 -5.91
C SER A 114 -5.42 1.14 -5.24
N ARG A 115 -6.51 1.24 -4.49
CA ARG A 115 -6.92 2.45 -3.76
C ARG A 115 -6.28 2.57 -2.38
N VAL A 116 -5.48 1.59 -1.96
CA VAL A 116 -4.89 1.51 -0.61
C VAL A 116 -3.35 1.49 -0.68
N PRO A 117 -2.69 2.54 -1.20
CA PRO A 117 -1.23 2.63 -1.20
C PRO A 117 -0.72 3.22 0.12
N PRO A 118 -0.07 2.44 1.00
CA PRO A 118 0.35 2.91 2.33
C PRO A 118 1.26 4.13 2.28
N GLU A 119 2.17 4.17 1.32
CA GLU A 119 3.13 5.27 1.17
C GLU A 119 2.42 6.61 0.95
N LEU A 120 1.34 6.62 0.18
CA LEU A 120 0.55 7.83 -0.08
C LEU A 120 -0.33 8.19 1.12
N LEU A 121 -0.99 7.19 1.75
CA LEU A 121 -1.88 7.41 2.89
C LEU A 121 -1.17 8.04 4.08
N PHE A 122 0.14 7.79 4.21
CA PHE A 122 0.95 8.25 5.34
C PHE A 122 2.06 9.22 4.94
N GLY A 123 2.17 9.58 3.66
CA GLY A 123 3.20 10.48 3.15
C GLY A 123 4.61 9.99 3.47
N ARG A 124 4.88 8.68 3.34
CA ARG A 124 6.18 8.08 3.65
C ARG A 124 6.94 7.67 2.39
N GLY A 125 8.26 7.72 2.47
CA GLY A 125 9.14 7.53 1.33
C GLY A 125 9.87 6.19 1.31
N LEU A 126 10.84 6.12 0.42
CA LEU A 126 11.66 4.93 0.20
C LEU A 126 12.36 4.46 1.48
N GLY A 127 12.25 3.17 1.78
CA GLY A 127 12.94 2.51 2.89
C GLY A 127 12.31 2.71 4.26
N GLU A 128 11.15 3.39 4.37
CA GLU A 128 10.49 3.70 5.64
C GLU A 128 9.41 2.69 6.03
N LEU A 129 8.72 2.09 5.04
CA LEU A 129 7.69 1.07 5.26
C LEU A 129 8.10 -0.24 4.61
N PHE A 130 7.97 -1.35 5.33
CA PHE A 130 8.12 -2.71 4.79
C PHE A 130 6.73 -3.27 4.50
N ILE A 131 6.37 -3.40 3.24
CA ILE A 131 4.97 -3.58 2.83
C ILE A 131 4.71 -5.00 2.37
N ILE A 132 3.74 -5.65 3.00
CA ILE A 132 3.20 -6.97 2.66
C ILE A 132 1.78 -6.76 2.13
N ARG A 133 1.52 -7.10 0.84
CA ARG A 133 0.22 -6.90 0.21
C ARG A 133 -0.29 -8.16 -0.46
N ASN A 134 -1.50 -8.56 -0.07
CA ASN A 134 -2.28 -9.60 -0.74
C ASN A 134 -3.77 -9.25 -0.70
N ALA A 135 -4.60 -9.91 -1.50
CA ALA A 135 -6.03 -9.64 -1.48
C ALA A 135 -6.65 -10.05 -0.13
N GLY A 136 -7.30 -9.07 0.55
CA GLY A 136 -7.94 -9.30 1.85
C GLY A 136 -7.00 -9.28 3.05
N ASN A 137 -5.76 -8.77 2.92
CA ASN A 137 -4.79 -8.62 4.02
C ASN A 137 -4.65 -9.88 4.91
N THR A 138 -4.74 -11.07 4.32
CA THR A 138 -4.53 -12.34 5.00
C THR A 138 -3.04 -12.58 5.26
N VAL A 139 -2.73 -13.45 6.23
CA VAL A 139 -1.35 -13.84 6.54
C VAL A 139 -1.23 -15.35 6.35
N ASP A 140 -0.62 -15.73 5.24
CA ASP A 140 -0.16 -17.08 4.95
C ASP A 140 1.30 -17.28 5.37
N THR A 141 1.87 -18.43 5.10
CA THR A 141 3.27 -18.73 5.45
C THR A 141 4.27 -17.73 4.84
N VAL A 142 4.04 -17.25 3.61
CA VAL A 142 4.95 -16.31 2.94
C VAL A 142 4.83 -14.91 3.54
N ALA A 143 3.60 -14.47 3.80
CA ALA A 143 3.34 -13.22 4.49
C ALA A 143 3.89 -13.24 5.92
N MET A 144 3.69 -14.35 6.66
CA MET A 144 4.23 -14.52 8.01
C MET A 144 5.76 -14.42 8.01
N GLY A 145 6.44 -15.18 7.16
CA GLY A 145 7.90 -15.11 7.06
C GLY A 145 8.42 -13.72 6.70
N SER A 146 7.66 -12.96 5.89
CA SER A 146 8.00 -11.56 5.58
C SER A 146 7.86 -10.65 6.80
N ILE A 147 6.83 -10.85 7.63
CA ILE A 147 6.62 -10.09 8.87
C ILE A 147 7.73 -10.43 9.88
N GLU A 148 8.02 -11.70 10.06
CA GLU A 148 9.09 -12.18 10.95
C GLU A 148 10.46 -11.62 10.53
N TYR A 149 10.75 -11.62 9.22
CA TYR A 149 11.97 -10.99 8.70
C TYR A 149 12.05 -9.50 9.05
N ALA A 150 10.95 -8.77 8.87
CA ALA A 150 10.91 -7.36 9.22
C ALA A 150 11.17 -7.12 10.72
N VAL A 151 10.66 -7.98 11.58
CA VAL A 151 10.85 -7.88 13.04
C VAL A 151 12.25 -8.32 13.46
N ALA A 152 12.70 -9.51 13.02
CA ALA A 152 13.97 -10.10 13.48
C ALA A 152 15.18 -9.40 12.84
N GLU A 153 15.18 -9.24 11.53
CA GLU A 153 16.34 -8.76 10.79
C GLU A 153 16.36 -7.21 10.68
N LEU A 154 15.22 -6.61 10.35
CA LEU A 154 15.15 -5.16 10.18
C LEU A 154 14.83 -4.41 11.47
N GLY A 155 14.34 -5.11 12.50
CA GLY A 155 14.06 -4.53 13.82
C GLY A 155 12.94 -3.49 13.80
N VAL A 156 11.89 -3.71 12.99
CA VAL A 156 10.73 -2.81 12.97
C VAL A 156 10.04 -2.77 14.33
N PRO A 157 9.75 -1.59 14.88
CA PRO A 157 9.06 -1.47 16.15
C PRO A 157 7.54 -1.61 16.05
N LEU A 158 6.97 -1.59 14.83
CA LEU A 158 5.53 -1.57 14.63
C LEU A 158 5.12 -2.50 13.48
N VAL A 159 4.07 -3.28 13.69
CA VAL A 159 3.34 -4.00 12.66
C VAL A 159 1.91 -3.47 12.62
N VAL A 160 1.44 -3.05 11.44
CA VAL A 160 0.06 -2.60 11.23
C VAL A 160 -0.63 -3.54 10.27
N VAL A 161 -1.80 -4.04 10.66
CA VAL A 161 -2.72 -4.78 9.79
C VAL A 161 -3.85 -3.85 9.39
N LEU A 162 -3.89 -3.46 8.11
CA LEU A 162 -4.89 -2.54 7.57
C LEU A 162 -5.90 -3.25 6.70
N GLY A 163 -7.15 -3.30 7.17
CA GLY A 163 -8.32 -3.56 6.33
C GLY A 163 -8.83 -2.27 5.70
N HIS A 164 -9.70 -2.39 4.71
CA HIS A 164 -10.27 -1.20 4.05
C HIS A 164 -11.74 -1.38 3.69
N GLU A 165 -12.43 -0.27 3.57
CA GLU A 165 -13.81 -0.20 3.14
C GLU A 165 -14.04 -0.95 1.82
N ALA A 166 -15.20 -1.60 1.70
CA ALA A 166 -15.65 -2.28 0.49
C ALA A 166 -14.66 -3.31 -0.09
N CYS A 167 -13.86 -3.98 0.74
CA CYS A 167 -12.86 -4.96 0.32
C CYS A 167 -13.47 -6.08 -0.53
N GLY A 168 -12.94 -6.26 -1.76
CA GLY A 168 -13.45 -7.26 -2.71
C GLY A 168 -13.29 -8.70 -2.22
N ALA A 169 -12.17 -9.03 -1.56
CA ALA A 169 -11.93 -10.37 -1.02
C ALA A 169 -12.91 -10.70 0.14
N VAL A 170 -13.20 -9.73 1.00
CA VAL A 170 -14.20 -9.90 2.08
C VAL A 170 -15.60 -10.08 1.50
N LYS A 171 -15.98 -9.27 0.48
CA LYS A 171 -17.26 -9.45 -0.24
C LYS A 171 -17.37 -10.84 -0.87
N ALA A 172 -16.29 -11.33 -1.44
CA ALA A 172 -16.26 -12.68 -2.01
C ALA A 172 -16.44 -13.75 -0.91
N ALA A 173 -15.74 -13.64 0.22
CA ALA A 173 -15.93 -14.53 1.38
C ALA A 173 -17.36 -14.50 1.91
N MET A 174 -18.01 -13.33 1.98
CA MET A 174 -19.42 -13.20 2.34
C MET A 174 -20.32 -13.96 1.34
N SER A 175 -20.04 -13.85 0.03
CA SER A 175 -20.80 -14.58 -0.99
C SER A 175 -20.67 -16.10 -0.86
N VAL A 176 -19.52 -16.62 -0.42
CA VAL A 176 -19.33 -18.04 -0.09
C VAL A 176 -20.26 -18.44 1.06
N VAL A 177 -20.25 -17.65 2.15
CA VAL A 177 -21.05 -17.94 3.36
C VAL A 177 -22.56 -17.84 3.10
N GLU A 178 -22.99 -16.81 2.36
CA GLU A 178 -24.43 -16.51 2.20
C GLU A 178 -25.07 -17.25 1.03
N LYS A 179 -24.32 -17.50 -0.03
CA LYS A 179 -24.84 -17.99 -1.33
C LYS A 179 -24.15 -19.25 -1.80
N ASN A 180 -23.26 -19.84 -1.00
CA ASN A 180 -22.44 -20.98 -1.41
C ASN A 180 -21.70 -20.72 -2.76
N ALA A 181 -21.26 -19.46 -2.97
CA ALA A 181 -20.54 -19.07 -4.18
C ALA A 181 -19.21 -19.82 -4.28
N ARG A 182 -18.76 -20.07 -5.52
CA ARG A 182 -17.48 -20.68 -5.82
C ARG A 182 -16.68 -19.77 -6.76
N PHE A 183 -15.38 -19.74 -6.56
CA PHE A 183 -14.49 -18.91 -7.35
C PHE A 183 -13.44 -19.79 -8.07
N PRO A 184 -13.05 -19.44 -9.29
CA PRO A 184 -12.13 -20.28 -10.07
C PRO A 184 -10.69 -20.17 -9.55
N GLY A 185 -9.94 -21.27 -9.73
CA GLY A 185 -8.49 -21.32 -9.49
C GLY A 185 -8.11 -21.04 -8.04
N ALA A 186 -7.07 -20.25 -7.83
CA ALA A 186 -6.54 -19.92 -6.51
C ALA A 186 -7.40 -18.93 -5.72
N ILE A 187 -8.46 -18.36 -6.31
CA ILE A 187 -9.31 -17.37 -5.63
C ILE A 187 -10.06 -17.99 -4.45
N ASP A 188 -10.56 -19.21 -4.57
CA ASP A 188 -11.20 -19.92 -3.45
C ASP A 188 -10.23 -20.07 -2.26
N ASN A 189 -8.99 -20.52 -2.51
CA ASN A 189 -7.97 -20.68 -1.46
C ASN A 189 -7.58 -19.34 -0.81
N MET A 190 -7.55 -18.25 -1.59
CA MET A 190 -7.27 -16.90 -1.09
C MET A 190 -8.40 -16.37 -0.18
N ILE A 191 -9.64 -16.76 -0.45
CA ILE A 191 -10.83 -16.31 0.30
C ILE A 191 -11.02 -17.14 1.57
N GLU A 192 -10.67 -18.41 1.56
CA GLU A 192 -10.90 -19.36 2.66
C GLU A 192 -10.47 -18.82 4.04
N PRO A 193 -9.29 -18.20 4.23
CA PRO A 193 -8.86 -17.66 5.52
C PRO A 193 -9.75 -16.52 6.05
N ILE A 194 -10.53 -15.87 5.19
CA ILE A 194 -11.42 -14.75 5.55
C ILE A 194 -12.78 -15.26 6.06
N ILE A 195 -13.20 -16.46 5.66
CA ILE A 195 -14.52 -17.02 5.99
C ILE A 195 -14.81 -17.00 7.50
N PRO A 196 -13.90 -17.40 8.40
CA PRO A 196 -14.15 -17.34 9.84
C PRO A 196 -14.49 -15.94 10.34
N ALA A 197 -13.83 -14.90 9.82
CA ALA A 197 -14.12 -13.52 10.19
C ALA A 197 -15.54 -13.09 9.77
N VAL A 198 -15.99 -13.52 8.59
CA VAL A 198 -17.36 -13.28 8.11
C VAL A 198 -18.37 -13.93 9.05
N LEU A 199 -18.16 -15.19 9.44
CA LEU A 199 -19.06 -15.92 10.35
C LEU A 199 -19.15 -15.26 11.72
N GLU A 200 -18.02 -14.83 12.29
CA GLU A 200 -17.94 -14.15 13.59
C GLU A 200 -18.59 -12.76 13.57
N ALA A 201 -18.51 -12.07 12.44
CA ALA A 201 -19.11 -10.73 12.29
C ALA A 201 -20.61 -10.75 12.00
N ARG A 202 -21.20 -11.90 11.64
CA ARG A 202 -22.55 -12.03 11.08
C ARG A 202 -23.67 -11.46 11.95
N SER A 203 -23.53 -11.53 13.27
CA SER A 203 -24.53 -11.04 14.23
C SER A 203 -24.26 -9.62 14.75
N GLN A 204 -23.20 -8.97 14.29
CA GLN A 204 -22.85 -7.63 14.74
C GLN A 204 -23.76 -6.59 14.08
N PRO A 205 -24.25 -5.57 14.84
CA PRO A 205 -25.04 -4.50 14.27
C PRO A 205 -24.19 -3.59 13.36
N GLY A 206 -24.85 -2.94 12.38
CA GLY A 206 -24.20 -2.00 11.46
C GLY A 206 -23.94 -2.58 10.08
N ASP A 207 -22.95 -2.07 9.36
CA ASP A 207 -22.61 -2.54 8.02
C ASP A 207 -21.91 -3.91 8.07
N PRO A 208 -22.49 -4.95 7.43
CA PRO A 208 -21.94 -6.31 7.51
C PRO A 208 -20.55 -6.43 6.88
N ILE A 209 -20.26 -5.63 5.83
CA ILE A 209 -18.95 -5.68 5.14
C ILE A 209 -17.89 -5.04 6.02
N GLU A 210 -18.20 -3.88 6.61
CA GLU A 210 -17.29 -3.19 7.54
C GLU A 210 -16.98 -4.09 8.74
N ASN A 211 -18.02 -4.70 9.34
CA ASN A 211 -17.85 -5.62 10.46
C ASN A 211 -16.96 -6.81 10.10
N ALA A 212 -17.17 -7.42 8.94
CA ALA A 212 -16.37 -8.54 8.48
C ALA A 212 -14.90 -8.13 8.19
N VAL A 213 -14.68 -6.96 7.59
CA VAL A 213 -13.32 -6.42 7.39
C VAL A 213 -12.62 -6.19 8.72
N LYS A 214 -13.27 -5.51 9.66
CA LYS A 214 -12.69 -5.25 11.00
C LYS A 214 -12.42 -6.55 11.76
N GLN A 215 -13.31 -7.52 11.63
CA GLN A 215 -13.12 -8.83 12.25
C GLN A 215 -11.95 -9.60 11.61
N ASN A 216 -11.80 -9.55 10.29
CA ASN A 216 -10.64 -10.13 9.62
C ASN A 216 -9.32 -9.51 10.09
N VAL A 217 -9.28 -8.18 10.24
CA VAL A 217 -8.12 -7.49 10.83
C VAL A 217 -7.83 -7.99 12.25
N ARG A 218 -8.86 -8.08 13.13
CA ARG A 218 -8.68 -8.57 14.51
C ARG A 218 -8.12 -9.99 14.57
N ARG A 219 -8.60 -10.88 13.72
CA ARG A 219 -8.09 -12.26 13.63
C ARG A 219 -6.62 -12.31 13.24
N VAL A 220 -6.23 -11.56 12.23
CA VAL A 220 -4.81 -11.48 11.82
C VAL A 220 -3.95 -10.89 12.95
N VAL A 221 -4.42 -9.82 13.59
CA VAL A 221 -3.73 -9.21 14.74
C VAL A 221 -3.60 -10.20 15.90
N GLU A 222 -4.64 -10.97 16.18
CA GLU A 222 -4.63 -11.98 17.25
C GLU A 222 -3.61 -13.08 16.97
N VAL A 223 -3.54 -13.61 15.76
CA VAL A 223 -2.51 -14.57 15.35
C VAL A 223 -1.10 -14.00 15.58
N LEU A 224 -0.86 -12.77 15.12
CA LEU A 224 0.45 -12.12 15.27
C LEU A 224 0.81 -11.81 16.74
N ARG A 225 -0.18 -11.61 17.61
CA ARG A 225 0.03 -11.31 19.03
C ARG A 225 0.15 -12.54 19.92
N LYS A 226 -0.50 -13.66 19.58
CA LYS A 226 -0.66 -14.79 20.51
C LYS A 226 -0.20 -16.13 19.97
N GLU A 227 -0.29 -16.33 18.67
CA GLU A 227 -0.09 -17.64 18.04
C GLU A 227 1.20 -17.72 17.21
N SER A 228 1.94 -16.61 17.13
CA SER A 228 3.17 -16.54 16.35
C SER A 228 4.37 -17.14 17.09
N ASP A 229 5.46 -17.35 16.35
CA ASP A 229 6.75 -17.77 16.87
C ASP A 229 7.32 -16.77 17.91
N PRO A 230 8.21 -17.19 18.81
CA PRO A 230 8.96 -16.32 19.72
C PRO A 230 9.64 -15.11 19.04
N ILE A 231 9.92 -15.18 17.75
CA ILE A 231 10.41 -14.06 16.94
C ILE A 231 9.46 -12.85 17.06
N MET A 232 8.16 -13.11 17.04
CA MET A 232 7.13 -12.08 17.18
C MET A 232 6.77 -11.80 18.63
N LEU A 233 6.65 -12.85 19.46
CA LEU A 233 6.12 -12.73 20.83
C LEU A 233 7.10 -12.07 21.79
N ARG A 234 8.38 -12.41 21.72
CA ARG A 234 9.40 -11.85 22.63
C ARG A 234 9.56 -10.34 22.53
N PRO A 235 9.71 -9.74 21.32
CA PRO A 235 9.76 -8.28 21.21
C PRO A 235 8.49 -7.57 21.72
N GLN A 236 7.31 -8.21 21.59
CA GLN A 236 6.06 -7.67 22.13
C GLN A 236 6.08 -7.68 23.69
N GLN A 237 6.49 -8.78 24.30
CA GLN A 237 6.63 -8.90 25.75
C GLN A 237 7.64 -7.88 26.33
N GLU A 238 8.67 -7.56 25.56
CA GLU A 238 9.70 -6.57 25.90
C GLU A 238 9.31 -5.13 25.54
N ASN A 239 8.09 -4.88 25.09
CA ASN A 239 7.59 -3.58 24.62
C ASN A 239 8.44 -2.93 23.50
N ARG A 240 9.16 -3.73 22.72
CA ARG A 240 9.93 -3.30 21.54
C ARG A 240 9.16 -3.42 20.23
N LEU A 241 8.04 -4.10 20.24
CA LEU A 241 7.16 -4.30 19.10
C LEU A 241 5.71 -4.12 19.53
N LYS A 242 4.93 -3.36 18.74
CA LYS A 242 3.47 -3.38 18.79
C LYS A 242 2.89 -3.93 17.50
N VAL A 243 1.80 -4.68 17.63
CA VAL A 243 0.97 -5.13 16.49
C VAL A 243 -0.38 -4.44 16.62
N ILE A 244 -0.81 -3.75 15.57
CA ILE A 244 -1.99 -2.87 15.62
C ILE A 244 -2.92 -3.19 14.46
N GLY A 245 -4.24 -3.18 14.72
CA GLY A 245 -5.27 -3.27 13.70
C GLY A 245 -5.81 -1.90 13.31
N ALA A 246 -5.99 -1.68 12.00
CA ALA A 246 -6.51 -0.45 11.46
C ALA A 246 -7.54 -0.68 10.34
N TYR A 247 -8.37 0.33 10.08
CA TYR A 247 -9.38 0.34 9.03
C TYR A 247 -9.31 1.63 8.23
N TYR A 248 -9.27 1.51 6.91
CA TYR A 248 -9.20 2.64 5.98
C TYR A 248 -10.55 2.89 5.31
N HIS A 249 -11.04 4.11 5.42
CA HIS A 249 -12.23 4.61 4.75
C HIS A 249 -11.84 5.14 3.37
N LEU A 250 -12.43 4.58 2.31
CA LEU A 250 -12.09 4.93 0.93
C LEU A 250 -12.61 6.31 0.52
N ASP A 251 -13.74 6.71 1.07
CA ASP A 251 -14.42 7.97 0.73
C ASP A 251 -13.72 9.20 1.34
N SER A 252 -13.30 9.06 2.59
CA SER A 252 -12.72 10.16 3.36
C SER A 252 -11.19 10.16 3.40
N GLY A 253 -10.57 9.01 3.12
CA GLY A 253 -9.11 8.84 3.28
C GLY A 253 -8.66 8.58 4.72
N ARG A 254 -9.59 8.51 5.68
CA ARG A 254 -9.30 8.34 7.09
C ARG A 254 -8.87 6.92 7.43
N VAL A 255 -7.86 6.81 8.28
CA VAL A 255 -7.43 5.55 8.89
C VAL A 255 -7.76 5.54 10.38
N ASP A 256 -8.61 4.61 10.78
CA ASP A 256 -8.94 4.35 12.19
C ASP A 256 -8.05 3.22 12.72
N PHE A 257 -7.16 3.56 13.64
CA PHE A 257 -6.38 2.57 14.38
C PHE A 257 -7.22 2.08 15.56
N PHE A 258 -8.01 1.05 15.36
CA PHE A 258 -9.07 0.64 16.29
C PHE A 258 -8.68 -0.48 17.26
N ASP A 259 -7.61 -1.21 16.96
CA ASP A 259 -7.11 -2.32 17.78
C ASP A 259 -5.65 -2.05 18.16
N ARG A 260 -5.45 -1.41 19.33
CA ARG A 260 -4.16 -0.87 19.79
C ARG A 260 -3.59 -1.57 21.03
N VAL A 261 -4.25 -2.62 21.50
CA VAL A 261 -3.87 -3.30 22.76
C VAL A 261 -2.69 -4.22 22.56
#